data_1c1fd9bb48566d03a9dfe92404bf6c86
#
_entry.id   1c1fd9bb48566d03a9dfe92404bf6c86
#
_cell.length_a   1.000
_cell.length_b   1.000
_cell.length_c   1.000
_cell.angle_alpha   90.00
_cell.angle_beta   90.00
_cell.angle_gamma   90.00
#
_symmetry.space_group_name_H-M   'P 1'
#
loop_
_entity.id
_entity.type
_entity.pdbx_description
1 polymer ?
#
loop_
_entity_poly.entity_id
_entity_poly.type
_entity_poly.pdbx_seq_one_letter_code
_entity_poly.pdbx_strand_id
1 'polypeptide(L)'
;MKLSIITINYNNAEGLRKTMESVLAQTYTEIEYIIVDGASIDGSVEVIRELATRPTIKWVSEKDTGIYNAMNKGIRMATGEYIQILNSGDILAADDVTERMMAALEAQQVKGERLEAKGEENGKADTPASTPYTLHSTPTEASTPIENCPAIFYGNMIKEYPDGRRFVDRCQSKDYTPESFYYFYRGTLNHDCAYIRRDLFEKYGLYNEDMKICSDWEWYVRAIVLGGEKTVYTNIDVTVFDMTGISESNGKNKDIILKERREYLESILPASVLRDYDMYSLPIEQYRRLKKYHLWGIVYFVERVLFKFEKWFKSQ
;
A
#
# COMPACT_ATOMS: atom_id res chain seq x y z
N MET A 1 -13.87 13.75 -8.26
CA MET A 1 -12.80 12.86 -8.79
C MET A 1 -13.34 11.46 -9.00
N LYS A 2 -12.93 10.76 -10.06
CA LYS A 2 -13.39 9.39 -10.34
C LYS A 2 -12.47 8.36 -9.69
N LEU A 3 -13.04 7.39 -8.95
CA LEU A 3 -12.33 6.25 -8.38
C LEU A 3 -12.60 4.99 -9.20
N SER A 4 -11.57 4.26 -9.60
CA SER A 4 -11.71 2.89 -10.13
C SER A 4 -11.47 1.89 -8.99
N ILE A 5 -12.49 1.12 -8.62
CA ILE A 5 -12.34 -0.02 -7.72
C ILE A 5 -12.17 -1.27 -8.57
N ILE A 6 -11.12 -2.04 -8.32
CA ILE A 6 -10.79 -3.26 -9.06
C ILE A 6 -10.92 -4.45 -8.12
N THR A 7 -11.80 -5.38 -8.45
CA THR A 7 -11.89 -6.67 -7.75
C THR A 7 -11.34 -7.78 -8.65
N ILE A 8 -10.40 -8.54 -8.12
CA ILE A 8 -9.91 -9.76 -8.76
C ILE A 8 -10.52 -10.98 -8.07
N ASN A 9 -10.85 -12.00 -8.87
CA ASN A 9 -11.51 -13.20 -8.37
C ASN A 9 -10.97 -14.46 -9.04
N TYR A 10 -10.85 -15.54 -8.28
CA TYR A 10 -10.63 -16.88 -8.81
C TYR A 10 -11.25 -17.92 -7.89
N ASN A 11 -12.32 -18.59 -8.35
CA ASN A 11 -13.04 -19.64 -7.64
C ASN A 11 -13.43 -19.24 -6.18
N ASN A 12 -14.02 -18.06 -6.02
CA ASN A 12 -14.51 -17.55 -4.74
C ASN A 12 -15.84 -16.81 -4.92
N ALA A 13 -16.87 -17.51 -5.41
CA ALA A 13 -18.19 -16.93 -5.70
C ALA A 13 -18.84 -16.25 -4.49
N GLU A 14 -18.74 -16.84 -3.30
CA GLU A 14 -19.29 -16.27 -2.06
C GLU A 14 -18.54 -15.00 -1.65
N GLY A 15 -17.20 -15.02 -1.64
CA GLY A 15 -16.39 -13.85 -1.34
C GLY A 15 -16.60 -12.74 -2.36
N LEU A 16 -16.65 -13.07 -3.65
CA LEU A 16 -16.94 -12.13 -4.72
C LEU A 16 -18.29 -11.42 -4.51
N ARG A 17 -19.34 -12.17 -4.14
CA ARG A 17 -20.65 -11.57 -3.85
C ARG A 17 -20.57 -10.55 -2.73
N LYS A 18 -19.95 -10.89 -1.61
CA LYS A 18 -19.79 -9.98 -0.46
C LYS A 18 -19.04 -8.71 -0.87
N THR A 19 -17.95 -8.86 -1.62
CA THR A 19 -17.17 -7.72 -2.12
C THR A 19 -17.98 -6.83 -3.05
N MET A 20 -18.66 -7.43 -4.05
CA MET A 20 -19.49 -6.68 -5.00
C MET A 20 -20.63 -5.93 -4.29
N GLU A 21 -21.33 -6.56 -3.38
CA GLU A 21 -22.41 -5.95 -2.60
C GLU A 21 -21.89 -4.75 -1.78
N SER A 22 -20.72 -4.86 -1.15
CA SER A 22 -20.12 -3.76 -0.38
C SER A 22 -19.72 -2.56 -1.24
N VAL A 23 -19.28 -2.80 -2.48
CA VAL A 23 -18.95 -1.74 -3.45
C VAL A 23 -20.23 -1.11 -4.00
N LEU A 24 -21.25 -1.90 -4.30
CA LEU A 24 -22.54 -1.42 -4.83
C LEU A 24 -23.34 -0.63 -3.80
N ALA A 25 -23.11 -0.83 -2.51
CA ALA A 25 -23.74 -0.11 -1.41
C ALA A 25 -23.12 1.28 -1.16
N GLN A 26 -21.97 1.61 -1.78
CA GLN A 26 -21.29 2.88 -1.52
C GLN A 26 -22.13 4.08 -1.93
N THR A 27 -22.15 5.10 -1.05
CA THR A 27 -22.85 6.38 -1.27
C THR A 27 -22.16 7.26 -2.29
N TYR A 28 -20.84 7.11 -2.49
CA TYR A 28 -20.08 7.84 -3.49
C TYR A 28 -20.45 7.39 -4.91
N THR A 29 -20.84 8.32 -5.78
CA THR A 29 -21.40 8.01 -7.10
C THR A 29 -20.37 7.91 -8.22
N GLU A 30 -19.22 8.56 -8.08
CA GLU A 30 -18.17 8.60 -9.12
C GLU A 30 -17.25 7.38 -9.04
N ILE A 31 -17.84 6.18 -8.93
CA ILE A 31 -17.16 4.89 -8.91
C ILE A 31 -17.27 4.22 -10.28
N GLU A 32 -16.12 3.87 -10.85
CA GLU A 32 -15.98 2.85 -11.89
C GLU A 32 -15.63 1.53 -11.23
N TYR A 33 -16.43 0.51 -11.39
CA TYR A 33 -16.18 -0.79 -10.80
C TYR A 33 -15.70 -1.79 -11.85
N ILE A 34 -14.56 -2.41 -11.64
CA ILE A 34 -13.91 -3.33 -12.58
C ILE A 34 -13.73 -4.68 -11.91
N ILE A 35 -14.23 -5.75 -12.55
CA ILE A 35 -14.09 -7.10 -12.04
C ILE A 35 -13.28 -7.92 -13.03
N VAL A 36 -12.22 -8.55 -12.53
CA VAL A 36 -11.37 -9.47 -13.30
C VAL A 36 -11.46 -10.85 -12.69
N ASP A 37 -12.14 -11.75 -13.39
CA ASP A 37 -12.30 -13.13 -12.98
C ASP A 37 -11.35 -14.03 -13.78
N GLY A 38 -10.63 -14.90 -13.09
CA GLY A 38 -9.61 -15.80 -13.63
C GLY A 38 -10.15 -17.05 -14.34
N ALA A 39 -11.31 -16.95 -15.03
CA ALA A 39 -12.05 -18.07 -15.62
C ALA A 39 -12.53 -19.07 -14.56
N SER A 40 -13.18 -18.58 -13.53
CA SER A 40 -13.74 -19.39 -12.43
C SER A 40 -14.82 -20.35 -12.91
N ILE A 41 -14.98 -21.48 -12.18
CA ILE A 41 -15.92 -22.54 -12.51
C ILE A 41 -16.89 -22.87 -11.34
N ASP A 42 -16.91 -22.01 -10.31
CA ASP A 42 -17.63 -22.21 -9.04
C ASP A 42 -18.93 -21.40 -8.92
N GLY A 43 -19.40 -20.79 -10.02
CA GLY A 43 -20.56 -19.89 -10.00
C GLY A 43 -20.20 -18.40 -9.89
N SER A 44 -18.93 -18.03 -9.87
CA SER A 44 -18.49 -16.63 -9.81
C SER A 44 -19.01 -15.79 -10.99
N VAL A 45 -19.01 -16.34 -12.20
CA VAL A 45 -19.49 -15.63 -13.39
C VAL A 45 -20.98 -15.35 -13.32
N GLU A 46 -21.77 -16.27 -12.74
CA GLU A 46 -23.19 -16.08 -12.48
C GLU A 46 -23.43 -14.93 -11.49
N VAL A 47 -22.63 -14.85 -10.42
CA VAL A 47 -22.66 -13.74 -9.45
C VAL A 47 -22.36 -12.41 -10.16
N ILE A 48 -21.35 -12.36 -11.02
CA ILE A 48 -21.01 -11.16 -11.79
C ILE A 48 -22.19 -10.74 -12.67
N ARG A 49 -22.79 -11.67 -13.43
CA ARG A 49 -23.93 -11.38 -14.31
C ARG A 49 -25.16 -10.88 -13.56
N GLU A 50 -25.40 -11.40 -12.37
CA GLU A 50 -26.51 -10.96 -11.51
C GLU A 50 -26.32 -9.53 -11.01
N LEU A 51 -25.11 -9.20 -10.54
CA LEU A 51 -24.86 -7.93 -9.84
C LEU A 51 -24.32 -6.82 -10.75
N ALA A 52 -23.66 -7.13 -11.88
CA ALA A 52 -23.09 -6.16 -12.79
C ALA A 52 -24.14 -5.54 -13.73
N THR A 53 -25.19 -4.94 -13.16
CA THR A 53 -26.32 -4.37 -13.92
C THR A 53 -26.16 -2.89 -14.28
N ARG A 54 -25.18 -2.19 -13.68
CA ARG A 54 -24.92 -0.76 -13.90
C ARG A 54 -23.92 -0.55 -15.03
N PRO A 55 -24.06 0.47 -15.89
CA PRO A 55 -23.11 0.77 -16.99
C PRO A 55 -21.68 1.09 -16.49
N THR A 56 -21.54 1.52 -15.26
CA THR A 56 -20.26 1.84 -14.63
C THR A 56 -19.47 0.60 -14.20
N ILE A 57 -20.07 -0.60 -14.34
CA ILE A 57 -19.42 -1.87 -14.01
C ILE A 57 -18.88 -2.49 -15.29
N LYS A 58 -17.56 -2.70 -15.30
CA LYS A 58 -16.86 -3.43 -16.36
C LYS A 58 -16.38 -4.76 -15.80
N TRP A 59 -16.40 -5.81 -16.60
CA TRP A 59 -15.86 -7.07 -16.15
C TRP A 59 -15.32 -7.91 -17.32
N VAL A 60 -14.39 -8.79 -16.99
CA VAL A 60 -13.84 -9.82 -17.86
C VAL A 60 -13.69 -11.11 -17.07
N SER A 61 -13.99 -12.24 -17.71
CA SER A 61 -13.70 -13.57 -17.18
C SER A 61 -12.86 -14.31 -18.20
N GLU A 62 -11.57 -14.44 -17.91
CA GLU A 62 -10.60 -15.12 -18.75
C GLU A 62 -9.44 -15.64 -17.89
N LYS A 63 -8.76 -16.67 -18.40
CA LYS A 63 -7.62 -17.25 -17.69
C LYS A 63 -6.53 -16.20 -17.45
N ASP A 64 -6.02 -16.15 -16.24
CA ASP A 64 -4.84 -15.38 -15.87
C ASP A 64 -3.64 -16.29 -15.54
N THR A 65 -2.47 -15.68 -15.38
CA THR A 65 -1.22 -16.35 -14.99
C THR A 65 -0.91 -16.20 -13.49
N GLY A 66 -1.79 -15.52 -12.75
CA GLY A 66 -1.66 -15.28 -11.31
C GLY A 66 -2.32 -13.98 -10.88
N ILE A 67 -2.31 -13.74 -9.59
CA ILE A 67 -2.99 -12.62 -8.92
C ILE A 67 -2.58 -11.24 -9.54
N TYR A 68 -1.30 -11.04 -9.77
CA TYR A 68 -0.81 -9.76 -10.30
C TYR A 68 -1.10 -9.57 -11.79
N ASN A 69 -1.23 -10.65 -12.57
CA ASN A 69 -1.74 -10.57 -13.93
C ASN A 69 -3.20 -10.10 -13.95
N ALA A 70 -4.04 -10.65 -13.06
CA ALA A 70 -5.42 -10.19 -12.91
C ALA A 70 -5.50 -8.72 -12.45
N MET A 71 -4.71 -8.31 -11.45
CA MET A 71 -4.62 -6.91 -11.02
C MET A 71 -4.19 -5.98 -12.15
N ASN A 72 -3.17 -6.35 -12.91
CA ASN A 72 -2.67 -5.58 -14.05
C ASN A 72 -3.71 -5.44 -15.17
N LYS A 73 -4.51 -6.48 -15.43
CA LYS A 73 -5.65 -6.38 -16.38
C LYS A 73 -6.64 -5.33 -15.90
N GLY A 74 -7.02 -5.35 -14.63
CA GLY A 74 -7.91 -4.36 -14.03
C GLY A 74 -7.36 -2.94 -14.10
N ILE A 75 -6.07 -2.74 -13.79
CA ILE A 75 -5.40 -1.44 -13.87
C ILE A 75 -5.43 -0.89 -15.31
N ARG A 76 -5.19 -1.73 -16.32
CA ARG A 76 -5.28 -1.31 -17.75
C ARG A 76 -6.69 -0.92 -18.18
N MET A 77 -7.73 -1.46 -17.54
CA MET A 77 -9.14 -1.12 -17.80
C MET A 77 -9.60 0.13 -17.07
N ALA A 78 -8.88 0.54 -16.02
CA ALA A 78 -9.23 1.66 -15.15
C ALA A 78 -9.08 3.01 -15.87
N THR A 79 -10.06 3.90 -15.65
CA THR A 79 -10.05 5.26 -16.18
C THR A 79 -10.20 6.33 -15.09
N GLY A 80 -10.36 5.92 -13.84
CA GLY A 80 -10.42 6.81 -12.68
C GLY A 80 -9.07 7.49 -12.41
N GLU A 81 -9.12 8.60 -11.70
CA GLU A 81 -7.93 9.32 -11.26
C GLU A 81 -7.18 8.56 -10.18
N TYR A 82 -7.92 7.83 -9.36
CA TYR A 82 -7.39 6.92 -8.35
C TYR A 82 -7.87 5.49 -8.58
N ILE A 83 -7.08 4.55 -8.12
CA ILE A 83 -7.34 3.11 -8.16
C ILE A 83 -7.30 2.57 -6.74
N GLN A 84 -8.30 1.78 -6.37
CA GLN A 84 -8.30 0.87 -5.23
C GLN A 84 -8.38 -0.56 -5.73
N ILE A 85 -7.59 -1.47 -5.16
CA ILE A 85 -7.67 -2.91 -5.45
C ILE A 85 -8.26 -3.60 -4.23
N LEU A 86 -9.37 -4.28 -4.42
CA LEU A 86 -10.13 -4.98 -3.38
C LEU A 86 -10.34 -6.42 -3.81
N ASN A 87 -9.65 -7.36 -3.18
CA ASN A 87 -9.74 -8.77 -3.56
C ASN A 87 -11.11 -9.38 -3.23
N SER A 88 -11.51 -10.43 -3.93
CA SER A 88 -12.75 -11.14 -3.59
C SER A 88 -12.66 -11.79 -2.20
N GLY A 89 -13.62 -11.44 -1.34
CA GLY A 89 -13.65 -11.77 0.10
C GLY A 89 -13.48 -10.54 0.99
N ASP A 90 -12.69 -9.56 0.56
CA ASP A 90 -12.53 -8.30 1.28
C ASP A 90 -13.71 -7.37 0.99
N ILE A 91 -14.13 -6.59 1.98
CA ILE A 91 -15.26 -5.68 1.84
C ILE A 91 -14.91 -4.28 2.31
N LEU A 92 -15.61 -3.29 1.79
CA LEU A 92 -15.53 -1.92 2.31
C LEU A 92 -16.15 -1.85 3.71
N ALA A 93 -15.53 -1.11 4.61
CA ALA A 93 -15.87 -1.15 6.05
C ALA A 93 -17.22 -0.52 6.40
N ALA A 94 -17.75 0.36 5.53
CA ALA A 94 -19.06 0.99 5.66
C ALA A 94 -19.52 1.51 4.28
N ASP A 95 -20.82 1.79 4.15
CA ASP A 95 -21.42 2.25 2.88
C ASP A 95 -20.98 3.67 2.49
N ASP A 96 -20.47 4.47 3.43
CA ASP A 96 -19.99 5.84 3.24
C ASP A 96 -18.45 5.97 3.20
N VAL A 97 -17.71 4.86 3.28
CA VAL A 97 -16.25 4.92 3.44
C VAL A 97 -15.57 5.55 2.23
N THR A 98 -16.02 5.24 1.03
CA THR A 98 -15.48 5.83 -0.19
C THR A 98 -15.70 7.34 -0.23
N GLU A 99 -16.89 7.80 0.14
CA GLU A 99 -17.22 9.23 0.22
C GLU A 99 -16.31 9.95 1.23
N ARG A 100 -16.11 9.39 2.42
CA ARG A 100 -15.23 9.96 3.46
C ARG A 100 -13.78 10.01 3.00
N MET A 101 -13.29 8.97 2.32
CA MET A 101 -11.93 8.91 1.78
C MET A 101 -11.75 9.97 0.69
N MET A 102 -12.69 10.09 -0.25
CA MET A 102 -12.62 11.07 -1.33
C MET A 102 -12.72 12.51 -0.81
N ALA A 103 -13.60 12.78 0.15
CA ALA A 103 -13.71 14.08 0.80
C ALA A 103 -12.41 14.49 1.54
N ALA A 104 -11.77 13.53 2.22
CA ALA A 104 -10.50 13.77 2.89
C ALA A 104 -9.36 14.03 1.89
N LEU A 105 -9.35 13.35 0.74
CA LEU A 105 -8.40 13.56 -0.34
C LEU A 105 -8.56 14.96 -0.97
N GLU A 106 -9.78 15.38 -1.28
CA GLU A 106 -10.10 16.72 -1.79
C GLU A 106 -9.67 17.82 -0.81
N ALA A 107 -9.87 17.60 0.48
CA ALA A 107 -9.43 18.54 1.52
C ALA A 107 -7.90 18.70 1.59
N GLN A 108 -7.14 17.66 1.23
CA GLN A 108 -5.66 17.75 1.14
C GLN A 108 -5.22 18.52 -0.10
N GLN A 109 -5.88 18.34 -1.23
CA GLN A 109 -5.61 19.07 -2.46
C GLN A 109 -5.75 20.60 -2.23
N VAL A 110 -6.87 21.03 -1.63
CA VAL A 110 -7.12 22.46 -1.32
C VAL A 110 -6.06 23.05 -0.36
N LYS A 111 -5.54 22.24 0.57
CA LYS A 111 -4.45 22.69 1.45
C LYS A 111 -3.12 22.87 0.70
N GLY A 112 -2.80 21.97 -0.23
CA GLY A 112 -1.64 22.06 -1.09
C GLY A 112 -1.66 23.35 -1.91
N GLU A 113 -2.74 23.61 -2.62
CA GLU A 113 -2.93 24.83 -3.44
C GLU A 113 -2.79 26.14 -2.61
N ARG A 114 -3.32 26.16 -1.38
CA ARG A 114 -3.19 27.32 -0.49
C ARG A 114 -1.77 27.56 0.00
N LEU A 115 -0.96 26.53 0.14
CA LEU A 115 0.44 26.67 0.57
C LEU A 115 1.31 27.17 -0.57
N GLU A 116 1.07 26.75 -1.80
CA GLU A 116 1.77 27.22 -2.99
C GLU A 116 1.44 28.69 -3.30
N ALA A 117 0.16 29.08 -3.26
CA ALA A 117 -0.27 30.47 -3.43
C ALA A 117 0.38 31.42 -2.41
N LYS A 118 0.61 30.96 -1.16
CA LYS A 118 1.33 31.75 -0.14
C LYS A 118 2.85 31.72 -0.32
N GLY A 119 3.41 30.67 -0.94
CA GLY A 119 4.83 30.54 -1.25
C GLY A 119 5.25 31.50 -2.37
N GLU A 120 4.40 31.71 -3.37
CA GLU A 120 4.64 32.65 -4.47
C GLU A 120 4.65 34.11 -4.01
N GLU A 121 3.88 34.46 -2.97
CA GLU A 121 3.91 35.84 -2.39
C GLU A 121 5.18 36.14 -1.57
N ASN A 122 5.94 35.12 -1.13
CA ASN A 122 7.09 35.29 -0.23
C ASN A 122 8.46 34.85 -0.82
N GLY A 123 8.55 34.53 -2.09
CA GLY A 123 9.70 33.81 -2.61
C GLY A 123 10.63 34.57 -3.54
N LYS A 124 11.77 35.02 -3.02
CA LYS A 124 13.07 34.94 -3.71
C LYS A 124 14.06 34.34 -2.71
N ALA A 125 14.34 33.07 -2.81
CA ALA A 125 15.47 32.41 -2.14
C ALA A 125 16.14 31.44 -3.10
N ASP A 126 17.44 31.65 -3.32
CA ASP A 126 18.33 30.88 -4.16
C ASP A 126 18.38 29.39 -3.73
N THR A 127 18.09 28.49 -4.66
CA THR A 127 18.28 27.05 -4.47
C THR A 127 19.54 26.59 -5.21
N PRO A 128 20.47 25.86 -4.61
CA PRO A 128 21.63 25.31 -5.30
C PRO A 128 21.20 24.13 -6.20
N ALA A 129 21.76 24.13 -7.42
CA ALA A 129 21.51 23.16 -8.48
C ALA A 129 21.87 21.74 -8.06
N SER A 130 20.94 20.83 -8.15
CA SER A 130 21.17 19.39 -8.14
C SER A 130 21.30 18.87 -9.56
N THR A 131 22.35 18.09 -9.82
CA THR A 131 22.70 17.48 -11.10
C THR A 131 21.65 16.50 -11.60
N PRO A 132 21.28 16.53 -12.91
CA PRO A 132 20.22 15.68 -13.44
C PRO A 132 20.78 14.38 -13.99
N TYR A 133 20.21 13.26 -13.58
CA TYR A 133 20.21 12.04 -14.40
C TYR A 133 19.02 12.11 -15.36
N THR A 134 19.31 12.37 -16.62
CA THR A 134 18.30 12.45 -17.69
C THR A 134 18.09 11.09 -18.33
N LEU A 135 16.91 10.51 -18.13
CA LEU A 135 16.36 9.48 -19.02
C LEU A 135 15.37 10.15 -19.96
N HIS A 136 15.72 10.18 -21.25
CA HIS A 136 14.84 10.70 -22.30
C HIS A 136 13.71 9.72 -22.60
N SER A 137 12.47 10.12 -22.34
CA SER A 137 11.28 9.60 -23.01
C SER A 137 10.44 10.76 -23.52
N THR A 138 10.05 10.71 -24.79
CA THR A 138 9.23 11.69 -25.49
C THR A 138 7.83 11.76 -24.91
N PRO A 139 7.23 12.94 -24.69
CA PRO A 139 5.88 13.07 -24.15
C PRO A 139 4.82 12.76 -25.21
N THR A 140 3.94 11.82 -24.90
CA THR A 140 2.60 11.71 -25.51
C THR A 140 1.67 12.67 -24.78
N GLU A 141 0.72 13.29 -25.47
CA GLU A 141 -0.16 14.36 -24.98
C GLU A 141 -0.72 14.09 -23.58
N ALA A 142 -0.28 14.89 -22.62
CA ALA A 142 -0.56 14.74 -21.21
C ALA A 142 -1.89 15.43 -20.85
N SER A 143 -2.79 14.67 -20.23
CA SER A 143 -3.75 15.23 -19.28
C SER A 143 -2.99 16.09 -18.26
N THR A 144 -3.53 17.26 -17.93
CA THR A 144 -2.96 18.21 -16.96
C THR A 144 -2.48 17.48 -15.71
N PRO A 145 -1.23 17.65 -15.26
CA PRO A 145 -0.75 16.99 -14.07
C PRO A 145 -1.61 17.38 -12.87
N ILE A 146 -2.05 16.41 -12.10
CA ILE A 146 -2.73 16.63 -10.82
C ILE A 146 -1.60 16.88 -9.81
N GLU A 147 -0.86 17.99 -9.98
CA GLU A 147 0.43 18.25 -9.31
C GLU A 147 0.31 18.36 -7.79
N ASN A 148 -0.88 18.60 -7.25
CA ASN A 148 -1.12 18.81 -5.81
C ASN A 148 -1.90 17.70 -5.11
N CYS A 149 -2.19 16.60 -5.79
CA CYS A 149 -2.87 15.46 -5.19
C CYS A 149 -1.87 14.46 -4.60
N PRO A 150 -2.14 13.88 -3.42
CA PRO A 150 -1.31 12.80 -2.88
C PRO A 150 -1.13 11.67 -3.87
N ALA A 151 0.08 11.16 -3.98
CA ALA A 151 0.39 10.02 -4.84
C ALA A 151 -0.34 8.74 -4.37
N ILE A 152 -0.33 8.53 -3.06
CA ILE A 152 -1.00 7.41 -2.40
C ILE A 152 -1.71 7.93 -1.15
N PHE A 153 -3.01 7.63 -1.05
CA PHE A 153 -3.87 8.03 0.04
C PHE A 153 -4.43 6.77 0.71
N TYR A 154 -4.21 6.58 2.01
CA TYR A 154 -4.54 5.30 2.65
C TYR A 154 -5.11 5.47 4.05
N GLY A 155 -5.85 4.45 4.48
CA GLY A 155 -6.48 4.39 5.80
C GLY A 155 -6.14 3.12 6.58
N ASN A 156 -7.02 2.74 7.49
CA ASN A 156 -6.90 1.53 8.29
C ASN A 156 -7.50 0.32 7.58
N MET A 157 -6.99 -0.86 7.91
CA MET A 157 -7.56 -2.15 7.57
C MET A 157 -8.10 -2.83 8.82
N ILE A 158 -9.31 -3.34 8.78
CA ILE A 158 -9.89 -4.18 9.83
C ILE A 158 -9.61 -5.64 9.46
N LYS A 159 -8.83 -6.34 10.23
CA LYS A 159 -8.62 -7.79 10.09
C LYS A 159 -9.73 -8.54 10.77
N GLU A 160 -10.47 -9.36 10.03
CA GLU A 160 -11.53 -10.22 10.55
C GLU A 160 -11.06 -11.68 10.59
N TYR A 161 -11.02 -12.24 11.78
CA TYR A 161 -10.61 -13.62 11.99
C TYR A 161 -11.81 -14.60 11.87
N PRO A 162 -11.58 -15.88 11.55
CA PRO A 162 -12.65 -16.88 11.42
C PRO A 162 -13.52 -17.06 12.67
N ASP A 163 -13.03 -16.66 13.84
CA ASP A 163 -13.77 -16.68 15.11
C ASP A 163 -14.58 -15.39 15.37
N GLY A 164 -14.66 -14.50 14.39
CA GLY A 164 -15.39 -13.23 14.46
C GLY A 164 -14.65 -12.11 15.20
N ARG A 165 -13.45 -12.32 15.68
CA ARG A 165 -12.64 -11.24 16.26
C ARG A 165 -12.18 -10.28 15.18
N ARG A 166 -12.23 -8.97 15.49
CA ARG A 166 -11.76 -7.90 14.63
C ARG A 166 -10.61 -7.14 15.27
N PHE A 167 -9.61 -6.81 14.48
CA PHE A 167 -8.47 -6.00 14.87
C PHE A 167 -8.23 -4.90 13.85
N VAL A 168 -8.14 -3.65 14.31
CA VAL A 168 -7.84 -2.51 13.42
C VAL A 168 -6.33 -2.39 13.25
N ASP A 169 -5.86 -2.69 12.06
CA ASP A 169 -4.49 -2.42 11.63
C ASP A 169 -4.42 -0.98 11.11
N ARG A 170 -3.80 -0.14 11.92
CA ARG A 170 -3.51 1.24 11.54
C ARG A 170 -2.23 1.27 10.73
N CYS A 171 -2.28 1.11 9.46
CA CYS A 171 -1.14 1.07 8.52
C CYS A 171 -0.11 2.22 8.70
N GLN A 172 -0.11 2.85 9.86
CA GLN A 172 0.78 3.92 10.28
C GLN A 172 1.51 3.58 11.57
N SER A 173 2.83 3.79 11.59
CA SER A 173 3.65 3.80 12.80
C SER A 173 3.90 5.24 13.28
N LYS A 174 4.01 5.44 14.60
CA LYS A 174 4.44 6.73 15.17
C LYS A 174 5.92 7.02 14.94
N ASP A 175 6.70 5.99 14.67
CA ASP A 175 8.16 6.05 14.64
C ASP A 175 8.74 6.06 13.21
N TYR A 176 7.96 5.64 12.20
CA TYR A 176 8.35 5.62 10.80
C TYR A 176 7.14 5.59 9.88
N THR A 177 7.25 6.25 8.74
CA THR A 177 6.21 6.37 7.72
C THR A 177 6.56 5.54 6.49
N PRO A 178 5.62 5.31 5.56
CA PRO A 178 5.91 4.59 4.31
C PRO A 178 7.04 5.19 3.46
N GLU A 179 7.37 6.47 3.61
CA GLU A 179 8.52 7.08 2.94
C GLU A 179 9.87 6.56 3.48
N SER A 180 9.87 5.91 4.64
CA SER A 180 11.06 5.27 5.21
C SER A 180 11.23 3.86 4.63
N PHE A 181 12.42 3.57 4.08
CA PHE A 181 12.75 2.20 3.66
C PHE A 181 12.58 1.17 4.79
N TYR A 182 12.85 1.56 6.05
CA TYR A 182 12.67 0.70 7.21
C TYR A 182 11.22 0.22 7.38
N TYR A 183 10.23 1.03 6.98
CA TYR A 183 8.82 0.63 6.98
C TYR A 183 8.60 -0.62 6.11
N PHE A 184 9.11 -0.60 4.88
CA PHE A 184 8.97 -1.73 3.94
C PHE A 184 9.91 -2.90 4.26
N TYR A 185 11.05 -2.63 4.88
CA TYR A 185 11.92 -3.69 5.37
C TYR A 185 11.20 -4.55 6.44
N ARG A 186 10.33 -3.96 7.25
CA ARG A 186 9.60 -4.64 8.34
C ARG A 186 8.18 -5.08 7.99
N GLY A 187 7.54 -4.45 7.05
CA GLY A 187 6.12 -4.63 6.77
C GLY A 187 5.74 -4.32 5.33
N THR A 188 4.52 -3.92 5.15
CA THR A 188 3.96 -3.43 3.88
C THR A 188 2.87 -2.39 4.15
N LEU A 189 2.57 -1.60 3.13
CA LEU A 189 1.33 -0.85 3.03
C LEU A 189 0.27 -1.79 2.41
N ASN A 190 -0.90 -1.91 3.05
CA ASN A 190 -1.95 -2.77 2.54
C ASN A 190 -2.64 -2.10 1.35
N HIS A 191 -2.67 -2.79 0.21
CA HIS A 191 -3.20 -2.23 -1.04
C HIS A 191 -4.73 -2.07 -1.03
N ASP A 192 -5.45 -2.90 -0.29
CA ASP A 192 -6.90 -2.90 -0.16
C ASP A 192 -7.44 -1.64 0.54
N CYS A 193 -6.67 -1.03 1.45
CA CYS A 193 -7.02 0.23 2.12
C CYS A 193 -6.32 1.46 1.52
N ALA A 194 -5.72 1.35 0.34
CA ALA A 194 -4.98 2.41 -0.34
C ALA A 194 -5.65 2.85 -1.64
N TYR A 195 -5.73 4.16 -1.85
CA TYR A 195 -6.10 4.79 -3.11
C TYR A 195 -4.82 5.29 -3.78
N ILE A 196 -4.48 4.68 -4.91
CA ILE A 196 -3.24 4.92 -5.65
C ILE A 196 -3.59 5.77 -6.87
N ARG A 197 -2.91 6.89 -7.05
CA ARG A 197 -3.11 7.73 -8.25
C ARG A 197 -2.72 6.94 -9.50
N ARG A 198 -3.62 6.87 -10.47
CA ARG A 198 -3.51 5.97 -11.62
C ARG A 198 -2.25 6.22 -12.48
N ASP A 199 -1.84 7.49 -12.66
CA ASP A 199 -0.64 7.85 -13.43
C ASP A 199 0.66 7.25 -12.89
N LEU A 200 0.69 6.86 -11.61
CA LEU A 200 1.85 6.20 -11.02
C LEU A 200 2.10 4.81 -11.63
N PHE A 201 1.08 4.12 -12.10
CA PHE A 201 1.25 2.87 -12.83
C PHE A 201 1.84 3.06 -14.22
N GLU A 202 1.64 4.22 -14.84
CA GLU A 202 2.31 4.60 -16.08
C GLU A 202 3.77 4.99 -15.81
N LYS A 203 4.01 5.76 -14.72
CA LYS A 203 5.33 6.26 -14.33
C LYS A 203 6.28 5.16 -13.82
N TYR A 204 5.78 4.31 -12.95
CA TYR A 204 6.59 3.27 -12.29
C TYR A 204 6.39 1.87 -12.85
N GLY A 205 5.49 1.69 -13.82
CA GLY A 205 5.12 0.39 -14.37
C GLY A 205 4.11 -0.36 -13.50
N LEU A 206 3.56 -1.42 -14.04
CA LEU A 206 2.58 -2.28 -13.41
C LEU A 206 3.24 -3.20 -12.36
N TYR A 207 2.42 -4.03 -11.70
CA TYR A 207 2.92 -5.08 -10.80
C TYR A 207 3.75 -6.11 -11.56
N ASN A 208 4.78 -6.63 -10.91
CA ASN A 208 5.64 -7.69 -11.46
C ASN A 208 4.90 -9.03 -11.43
N GLU A 209 4.55 -9.57 -12.59
CA GLU A 209 3.79 -10.82 -12.72
C GLU A 209 4.62 -12.08 -12.44
N ASP A 210 5.95 -11.98 -12.36
CA ASP A 210 6.83 -13.09 -11.97
C ASP A 210 6.84 -13.33 -10.45
N MET A 211 6.41 -12.36 -9.66
CA MET A 211 6.24 -12.50 -8.21
C MET A 211 4.88 -13.10 -7.88
N LYS A 212 4.85 -13.97 -6.87
CA LYS A 212 3.62 -14.68 -6.47
C LYS A 212 2.82 -13.93 -5.40
N ILE A 213 3.50 -13.23 -4.47
CA ILE A 213 2.85 -12.67 -3.27
C ILE A 213 3.28 -11.23 -2.96
N CYS A 214 4.50 -10.80 -3.34
CA CYS A 214 5.08 -9.55 -2.86
C CYS A 214 5.18 -8.45 -3.93
N SER A 215 4.47 -8.53 -5.05
CA SER A 215 4.61 -7.55 -6.11
C SER A 215 3.98 -6.18 -5.76
N ASP A 216 2.93 -6.15 -4.94
CA ASP A 216 2.38 -4.92 -4.37
C ASP A 216 3.40 -4.24 -3.43
N TRP A 217 4.05 -5.00 -2.57
CA TRP A 217 5.13 -4.52 -1.71
C TRP A 217 6.32 -4.02 -2.54
N GLU A 218 6.73 -4.74 -3.57
CA GLU A 218 7.79 -4.35 -4.51
C GLU A 218 7.45 -3.03 -5.19
N TRP A 219 6.21 -2.90 -5.67
CA TRP A 219 5.73 -1.71 -6.35
C TRP A 219 5.75 -0.49 -5.41
N TYR A 220 5.33 -0.64 -4.15
CA TYR A 220 5.40 0.44 -3.17
C TYR A 220 6.84 0.85 -2.88
N VAL A 221 7.78 -0.08 -2.75
CA VAL A 221 9.21 0.25 -2.59
C VAL A 221 9.69 1.06 -3.78
N ARG A 222 9.34 0.66 -4.99
CA ARG A 222 9.73 1.32 -6.24
C ARG A 222 9.14 2.74 -6.34
N ALA A 223 7.87 2.92 -6.07
CA ALA A 223 7.21 4.21 -6.16
C ALA A 223 7.52 5.15 -4.99
N ILE A 224 7.41 4.66 -3.75
CA ILE A 224 7.50 5.50 -2.55
C ILE A 224 8.96 5.72 -2.15
N VAL A 225 9.73 4.63 -1.98
CA VAL A 225 11.08 4.74 -1.43
C VAL A 225 12.08 5.19 -2.47
N LEU A 226 12.09 4.55 -3.65
CA LEU A 226 13.04 4.87 -4.72
C LEU A 226 12.56 6.06 -5.54
N GLY A 227 11.26 6.17 -5.79
CA GLY A 227 10.65 7.23 -6.57
C GLY A 227 10.34 8.51 -5.80
N GLY A 228 10.33 8.47 -4.46
CA GLY A 228 10.09 9.61 -3.60
C GLY A 228 8.63 10.09 -3.54
N GLU A 229 7.68 9.25 -3.97
CA GLU A 229 6.25 9.60 -3.96
C GLU A 229 5.73 9.77 -2.54
N LYS A 230 4.88 10.78 -2.35
CA LYS A 230 4.32 11.11 -1.05
C LYS A 230 3.07 10.30 -0.73
N THR A 231 2.99 9.89 0.52
CA THR A 231 1.82 9.19 1.04
C THR A 231 1.06 10.06 2.03
N VAL A 232 -0.25 9.91 2.10
CA VAL A 232 -1.09 10.58 3.10
C VAL A 232 -1.95 9.55 3.82
N TYR A 233 -1.77 9.48 5.12
CA TYR A 233 -2.59 8.64 5.99
C TYR A 233 -3.85 9.34 6.45
N THR A 234 -4.97 8.61 6.43
CA THR A 234 -6.22 8.99 7.09
C THR A 234 -6.50 8.01 8.23
N ASN A 235 -7.15 8.48 9.27
CA ASN A 235 -7.63 7.59 10.33
C ASN A 235 -9.04 7.08 10.03
N ILE A 236 -9.28 6.64 8.79
CA ILE A 236 -10.55 6.08 8.33
C ILE A 236 -10.37 4.56 8.20
N ASP A 237 -11.28 3.79 8.76
CA ASP A 237 -11.35 2.35 8.55
C ASP A 237 -11.93 2.12 7.15
N VAL A 238 -11.07 1.60 6.23
CA VAL A 238 -11.40 1.51 4.79
C VAL A 238 -11.95 0.15 4.42
N THR A 239 -11.27 -0.91 4.84
CA THR A 239 -11.62 -2.27 4.44
C THR A 239 -11.72 -3.20 5.64
N VAL A 240 -12.54 -4.25 5.49
CA VAL A 240 -12.51 -5.45 6.32
C VAL A 240 -11.87 -6.55 5.50
N PHE A 241 -10.71 -6.99 5.93
CA PHE A 241 -9.88 -8.00 5.30
C PHE A 241 -10.20 -9.38 5.87
N ASP A 242 -10.51 -10.33 5.00
CA ASP A 242 -10.74 -11.72 5.37
C ASP A 242 -9.41 -12.45 5.62
N MET A 243 -9.13 -12.76 6.89
CA MET A 243 -7.92 -13.46 7.33
C MET A 243 -7.82 -14.91 6.85
N THR A 244 -8.76 -15.40 6.04
CA THR A 244 -8.67 -16.72 5.37
C THR A 244 -7.98 -16.66 4.01
N GLY A 245 -7.62 -15.46 3.53
CA GLY A 245 -7.01 -15.22 2.22
C GLY A 245 -5.61 -15.82 2.02
N ILE A 246 -5.11 -15.76 0.79
CA ILE A 246 -3.83 -16.41 0.35
C ILE A 246 -2.63 -15.84 1.11
N SER A 247 -2.58 -14.53 1.37
CA SER A 247 -1.47 -13.85 2.02
C SER A 247 -1.28 -14.26 3.48
N GLU A 248 -2.36 -14.66 4.15
CA GLU A 248 -2.38 -15.00 5.56
C GLU A 248 -2.47 -16.51 5.84
N SER A 249 -2.47 -17.36 4.80
CA SER A 249 -2.71 -18.80 4.88
C SER A 249 -1.77 -19.53 5.87
N ASN A 250 -2.01 -19.34 7.19
CA ASN A 250 -1.36 -20.03 8.33
C ASN A 250 0.17 -20.15 8.24
N GLY A 251 0.83 -19.13 7.69
CA GLY A 251 2.29 -19.10 7.54
C GLY A 251 2.85 -19.96 6.41
N LYS A 252 2.01 -20.65 5.61
CA LYS A 252 2.45 -21.51 4.50
C LYS A 252 3.24 -20.76 3.43
N ASN A 253 2.96 -19.46 3.25
CA ASN A 253 3.59 -18.63 2.24
C ASN A 253 4.77 -17.81 2.77
N LYS A 254 5.12 -17.96 4.05
CA LYS A 254 6.18 -17.17 4.69
C LYS A 254 7.53 -17.29 3.98
N ASP A 255 7.89 -18.49 3.55
CA ASP A 255 9.17 -18.72 2.86
C ASP A 255 9.18 -18.06 1.48
N ILE A 256 8.04 -18.05 0.76
CA ILE A 256 7.90 -17.38 -0.53
C ILE A 256 8.06 -15.87 -0.32
N ILE A 257 7.35 -15.30 0.66
CA ILE A 257 7.41 -13.87 1.00
C ILE A 257 8.85 -13.47 1.34
N LEU A 258 9.53 -14.22 2.19
CA LEU A 258 10.90 -13.93 2.60
C LEU A 258 11.86 -14.01 1.41
N LYS A 259 11.70 -15.01 0.55
CA LYS A 259 12.52 -15.20 -0.65
C LYS A 259 12.31 -14.06 -1.64
N GLU A 260 11.08 -13.77 -2.06
CA GLU A 260 10.77 -12.73 -3.04
C GLU A 260 11.26 -11.35 -2.57
N ARG A 261 11.01 -10.99 -1.30
CA ARG A 261 11.49 -9.74 -0.72
C ARG A 261 13.02 -9.70 -0.70
N ARG A 262 13.67 -10.79 -0.32
CA ARG A 262 15.13 -10.86 -0.25
C ARG A 262 15.77 -10.69 -1.63
N GLU A 263 15.30 -11.44 -2.63
CA GLU A 263 15.79 -11.37 -4.00
C GLU A 263 15.63 -9.95 -4.58
N TYR A 264 14.49 -9.31 -4.34
CA TYR A 264 14.28 -7.93 -4.78
C TYR A 264 15.22 -6.95 -4.07
N LEU A 265 15.36 -7.03 -2.74
CA LEU A 265 16.25 -6.14 -1.99
C LEU A 265 17.71 -6.31 -2.41
N GLU A 266 18.17 -7.52 -2.69
CA GLU A 266 19.51 -7.80 -3.20
C GLU A 266 19.74 -7.21 -4.60
N SER A 267 18.69 -7.05 -5.39
CA SER A 267 18.79 -6.45 -6.73
C SER A 267 18.90 -4.92 -6.70
N ILE A 268 18.41 -4.25 -5.65
CA ILE A 268 18.34 -2.78 -5.58
C ILE A 268 19.30 -2.16 -4.56
N LEU A 269 19.81 -2.93 -3.60
CA LEU A 269 20.66 -2.42 -2.53
C LEU A 269 22.06 -3.04 -2.56
N PRO A 270 23.10 -2.25 -2.26
CA PRO A 270 24.43 -2.79 -1.97
C PRO A 270 24.38 -3.80 -0.81
N ALA A 271 25.11 -4.91 -0.93
CA ALA A 271 25.12 -5.96 0.10
C ALA A 271 25.54 -5.45 1.50
N SER A 272 26.37 -4.40 1.58
CA SER A 272 26.74 -3.74 2.85
C SER A 272 25.54 -3.09 3.52
N VAL A 273 24.71 -2.37 2.75
CA VAL A 273 23.50 -1.70 3.26
C VAL A 273 22.49 -2.72 3.76
N LEU A 274 22.26 -3.77 2.97
CA LEU A 274 21.31 -4.82 3.36
C LEU A 274 21.76 -5.55 4.63
N ARG A 275 23.06 -5.82 4.77
CA ARG A 275 23.63 -6.40 5.99
C ARG A 275 23.43 -5.52 7.22
N ASP A 276 23.53 -4.19 7.06
CA ASP A 276 23.27 -3.27 8.17
C ASP A 276 21.81 -3.33 8.61
N TYR A 277 20.86 -3.39 7.66
CA TYR A 277 19.44 -3.60 7.99
C TYR A 277 19.18 -4.95 8.68
N ASP A 278 19.80 -6.03 8.19
CA ASP A 278 19.72 -7.36 8.82
C ASP A 278 20.25 -7.33 10.27
N MET A 279 21.37 -6.67 10.49
CA MET A 279 22.05 -6.60 11.80
C MET A 279 21.30 -5.72 12.79
N TYR A 280 20.82 -4.55 12.37
CA TYR A 280 20.30 -3.53 13.29
C TYR A 280 18.79 -3.51 13.41
N SER A 281 18.03 -4.20 12.55
CA SER A 281 16.57 -4.20 12.61
C SER A 281 16.01 -4.71 13.94
N LEU A 282 16.54 -5.81 14.47
CA LEU A 282 16.10 -6.37 15.75
C LEU A 282 16.49 -5.50 16.96
N PRO A 283 17.74 -5.03 17.10
CA PRO A 283 18.11 -4.05 18.12
C PRO A 283 17.26 -2.79 18.10
N ILE A 284 16.92 -2.24 16.95
CA ILE A 284 16.04 -1.06 16.82
C ILE A 284 14.65 -1.36 17.38
N GLU A 285 14.07 -2.52 17.08
CA GLU A 285 12.77 -2.94 17.62
C GLU A 285 12.80 -3.13 19.14
N GLN A 286 13.85 -3.75 19.66
CA GLN A 286 14.04 -3.90 21.11
C GLN A 286 14.16 -2.55 21.80
N TYR A 287 14.95 -1.63 21.25
CA TYR A 287 15.07 -0.27 21.76
C TYR A 287 13.71 0.45 21.81
N ARG A 288 12.90 0.37 20.74
CA ARG A 288 11.58 0.96 20.67
C ARG A 288 10.63 0.41 21.73
N ARG A 289 10.64 -0.92 21.93
CA ARG A 289 9.84 -1.56 22.98
C ARG A 289 10.22 -1.05 24.36
N LEU A 290 11.52 -1.00 24.67
CA LEU A 290 12.02 -0.50 25.93
C LEU A 290 11.65 0.97 26.15
N LYS A 291 11.74 1.81 25.11
CA LYS A 291 11.32 3.21 25.16
C LYS A 291 9.81 3.35 25.41
N LYS A 292 8.99 2.55 24.72
CA LYS A 292 7.53 2.53 24.90
C LYS A 292 7.09 2.24 26.33
N TYR A 293 7.79 1.32 27.00
CA TYR A 293 7.52 0.94 28.38
C TYR A 293 8.33 1.72 29.41
N HIS A 294 9.00 2.81 29.01
CA HIS A 294 9.87 3.64 29.85
C HIS A 294 11.02 2.87 30.54
N LEU A 295 11.41 1.72 30.00
CA LEU A 295 12.46 0.85 30.57
C LEU A 295 13.87 1.21 30.06
N TRP A 296 13.99 2.13 29.12
CA TRP A 296 15.27 2.50 28.51
C TRP A 296 16.28 3.04 29.55
N GLY A 297 15.82 3.80 30.54
CA GLY A 297 16.67 4.29 31.63
C GLY A 297 17.36 3.18 32.40
N ILE A 298 16.69 2.03 32.59
CA ILE A 298 17.25 0.85 33.27
C ILE A 298 18.36 0.22 32.42
N VAL A 299 18.10 0.05 31.12
CA VAL A 299 19.10 -0.50 30.19
C VAL A 299 20.34 0.39 30.14
N TYR A 300 20.16 1.69 30.00
CA TYR A 300 21.27 2.65 30.01
C TYR A 300 22.07 2.63 31.32
N PHE A 301 21.41 2.47 32.46
CA PHE A 301 22.08 2.32 33.74
C PHE A 301 22.93 1.04 33.78
N VAL A 302 22.37 -0.10 33.36
CA VAL A 302 23.07 -1.40 33.32
C VAL A 302 24.29 -1.32 32.39
N GLU A 303 24.15 -0.75 31.19
CA GLU A 303 25.27 -0.58 30.25
C GLU A 303 26.39 0.27 30.86
N ARG A 304 26.07 1.36 31.56
CA ARG A 304 27.09 2.17 32.25
C ARG A 304 27.82 1.41 33.35
N VAL A 305 27.11 0.55 34.04
CA VAL A 305 27.72 -0.31 35.09
C VAL A 305 28.65 -1.33 34.44
N LEU A 306 28.18 -2.03 33.40
CA LEU A 306 29.00 -3.01 32.64
C LEU A 306 30.24 -2.35 32.03
N PHE A 307 30.11 -1.18 31.43
CA PHE A 307 31.25 -0.44 30.87
C PHE A 307 32.31 -0.08 31.92
N LYS A 308 31.88 0.28 33.14
CA LYS A 308 32.82 0.53 34.25
C LYS A 308 33.54 -0.74 34.67
N PHE A 309 32.83 -1.88 34.74
CA PHE A 309 33.44 -3.18 35.04
C PHE A 309 34.44 -3.59 33.97
N GLU A 310 34.06 -3.45 32.69
CA GLU A 310 34.95 -3.79 31.58
C GLU A 310 36.25 -2.95 31.57
N LYS A 311 36.13 -1.64 31.87
CA LYS A 311 37.27 -0.75 32.01
C LYS A 311 38.17 -1.13 33.21
N TRP A 312 37.55 -1.54 34.32
CA TRP A 312 38.26 -2.00 35.51
C TRP A 312 39.04 -3.30 35.21
N PHE A 313 38.42 -4.28 34.56
CA PHE A 313 39.08 -5.53 34.17
C PHE A 313 40.27 -5.31 33.18
N LYS A 314 40.15 -4.36 32.27
CA LYS A 314 41.23 -4.03 31.32
C LYS A 314 42.39 -3.25 31.98
N SER A 315 42.22 -2.77 33.19
CA SER A 315 43.23 -2.02 33.95
C SER A 315 44.00 -2.87 34.98
N GLN A 316 43.59 -4.13 35.14
CA GLN A 316 44.31 -5.16 35.93
C GLN A 316 45.22 -5.96 35.00
#